data_9ba13a74ec200ab37e9214f1844cf532
#
_entry.id   9ba13a74ec200ab37e9214f1844cf532
#
_cell.length_a   1.000
_cell.length_b   1.000
_cell.length_c   1.000
_cell.angle_alpha   90.00
_cell.angle_beta   90.00
_cell.angle_gamma   90.00
#
_symmetry.space_group_name_H-M   'P 1'
#
loop_
_entity.id
_entity.type
_entity.pdbx_description
1 polymer ?
#
loop_
_entity_poly.entity_id
_entity_poly.type
_entity_poly.pdbx_seq_one_letter_code
_entity_poly.pdbx_strand_id
1 'polypeptide(L)'
;MAEQPASESRPASEQAAAPVSTNILRAEGQVGNADRAALLGHGGRTVWFTGLSGSGKSTLAFAVEEALVARGVAAYVLDGDNVRFGLNRDLGFSAEDRTENIRRIGEVCRLFQDAGLVVLSAFISPYRADRDAVRALHPEGAFVEVFVDTPLELCEERDVKGLYARARAGEITEFSGISAPYEAPEAPDMTVDSTRPLEECVAAILEHVAGPGV
;
A
#
# COMPACT_ATOMS: atom_id res chain seq x y z
N MET A 1 -30.68 12.93 24.15
CA MET A 1 -29.76 11.79 24.23
C MET A 1 -30.11 10.90 23.05
N ALA A 2 -29.35 10.96 21.98
CA ALA A 2 -29.50 10.10 20.80
C ALA A 2 -28.35 9.09 20.84
N GLU A 3 -28.69 7.82 21.01
CA GLU A 3 -27.74 6.71 20.95
C GLU A 3 -27.15 6.62 19.54
N GLN A 4 -25.82 6.65 19.46
CA GLN A 4 -25.10 6.31 18.25
C GLN A 4 -25.21 4.79 18.03
N PRO A 5 -25.46 4.32 16.79
CA PRO A 5 -25.42 2.90 16.49
C PRO A 5 -23.96 2.41 16.59
N ALA A 6 -23.78 1.34 17.34
CA ALA A 6 -22.52 0.63 17.49
C ALA A 6 -22.05 0.12 16.11
N SER A 7 -20.80 0.40 15.76
CA SER A 7 -20.16 -0.17 14.59
C SER A 7 -20.01 -1.69 14.78
N GLU A 8 -20.74 -2.47 14.02
CA GLU A 8 -20.50 -3.91 13.92
C GLU A 8 -19.10 -4.14 13.31
N SER A 9 -18.18 -4.61 14.12
CA SER A 9 -16.88 -5.08 13.69
C SER A 9 -17.06 -6.34 12.83
N ARG A 10 -16.69 -6.24 11.55
CA ARG A 10 -16.63 -7.35 10.61
C ARG A 10 -15.62 -8.39 11.13
N PRO A 11 -15.95 -9.69 11.19
CA PRO A 11 -15.04 -10.69 11.75
C PRO A 11 -13.77 -10.83 10.90
N ALA A 12 -12.63 -10.84 11.58
CA ALA A 12 -11.33 -11.17 11.00
C ALA A 12 -11.33 -12.65 10.56
N SER A 13 -10.83 -12.91 9.37
CA SER A 13 -10.64 -14.20 8.68
C SER A 13 -11.73 -14.56 7.65
N GLU A 14 -11.83 -13.78 6.59
CA GLU A 14 -12.23 -14.38 5.31
C GLU A 14 -10.93 -14.86 4.64
N GLN A 15 -10.64 -16.17 4.76
CA GLN A 15 -9.58 -16.85 4.01
C GLN A 15 -9.75 -16.48 2.53
N ALA A 16 -8.65 -16.18 1.85
CA ALA A 16 -8.68 -15.84 0.43
C ALA A 16 -9.58 -16.83 -0.30
N ALA A 17 -10.67 -16.35 -0.90
CA ALA A 17 -11.67 -17.19 -1.52
C ALA A 17 -11.00 -18.09 -2.56
N ALA A 18 -11.33 -19.37 -2.55
CA ALA A 18 -10.81 -20.31 -3.54
C ALA A 18 -11.14 -19.81 -4.96
N PRO A 19 -10.23 -20.00 -5.93
CA PRO A 19 -10.49 -19.55 -7.29
C PRO A 19 -11.78 -20.16 -7.82
N VAL A 20 -12.59 -19.35 -8.51
CA VAL A 20 -13.86 -19.77 -9.12
C VAL A 20 -13.64 -20.86 -10.17
N SER A 21 -12.50 -20.81 -10.88
CA SER A 21 -12.14 -21.84 -11.85
C SER A 21 -11.67 -23.11 -11.14
N THR A 22 -12.29 -24.24 -11.46
CA THR A 22 -11.95 -25.58 -10.91
C THR A 22 -10.94 -26.35 -11.76
N ASN A 23 -10.62 -25.86 -12.96
CA ASN A 23 -9.76 -26.53 -13.94
C ASN A 23 -8.37 -25.85 -14.04
N ILE A 24 -7.85 -25.38 -12.93
CA ILE A 24 -6.52 -24.73 -12.85
C ILE A 24 -5.61 -25.56 -11.97
N LEU A 25 -4.36 -25.70 -12.40
CA LEU A 25 -3.27 -26.29 -11.61
C LEU A 25 -2.16 -25.25 -11.47
N ARG A 26 -1.55 -25.19 -10.29
CA ARG A 26 -0.35 -24.38 -10.10
C ARG A 26 0.80 -25.00 -10.90
N ALA A 27 1.41 -24.18 -11.76
CA ALA A 27 2.65 -24.56 -12.46
C ALA A 27 3.84 -24.02 -11.64
N GLU A 28 4.79 -24.88 -11.37
CA GLU A 28 6.05 -24.52 -10.71
C GLU A 28 7.19 -24.59 -11.70
N GLY A 29 7.96 -23.49 -11.81
CA GLY A 29 9.19 -23.43 -12.60
C GLY A 29 10.38 -23.93 -11.79
N GLN A 30 11.52 -24.07 -12.46
CA GLN A 30 12.79 -24.43 -11.78
C GLN A 30 13.52 -23.21 -11.22
N VAL A 31 13.17 -22.01 -11.65
CA VAL A 31 13.76 -20.74 -11.18
C VAL A 31 12.98 -20.23 -9.98
N GLY A 32 13.61 -20.19 -8.81
CA GLY A 32 13.04 -19.72 -7.55
C GLY A 32 13.52 -18.32 -7.15
N ASN A 33 13.06 -17.85 -5.98
CA ASN A 33 13.43 -16.53 -5.44
C ASN A 33 14.93 -16.43 -5.15
N ALA A 34 15.59 -17.54 -4.73
CA ALA A 34 17.02 -17.55 -4.48
C ALA A 34 17.83 -17.32 -5.78
N ASP A 35 17.39 -17.90 -6.90
CA ASP A 35 18.06 -17.71 -8.19
C ASP A 35 17.93 -16.27 -8.67
N ARG A 36 16.74 -15.68 -8.50
CA ARG A 36 16.48 -14.26 -8.85
C ARG A 36 17.29 -13.32 -7.94
N ALA A 37 17.33 -13.60 -6.63
CA ALA A 37 18.12 -12.80 -5.71
C ALA A 37 19.62 -12.87 -6.03
N ALA A 38 20.14 -14.05 -6.39
CA ALA A 38 21.52 -14.21 -6.82
C ALA A 38 21.82 -13.42 -8.11
N LEU A 39 20.87 -13.39 -9.06
CA LEU A 39 20.99 -12.62 -10.31
C LEU A 39 20.99 -11.10 -10.08
N LEU A 40 20.06 -10.63 -9.22
CA LEU A 40 19.83 -9.20 -8.97
C LEU A 40 20.78 -8.63 -7.91
N GLY A 41 21.40 -9.45 -7.09
CA GLY A 41 22.21 -9.04 -5.94
C GLY A 41 21.39 -8.63 -4.71
N HIS A 42 20.07 -8.74 -4.78
CA HIS A 42 19.14 -8.44 -3.68
C HIS A 42 17.86 -9.26 -3.79
N GLY A 43 17.14 -9.42 -2.68
CA GLY A 43 15.83 -10.07 -2.64
C GLY A 43 14.68 -9.12 -2.98
N GLY A 44 13.54 -9.70 -3.40
CA GLY A 44 12.32 -8.93 -3.61
C GLY A 44 11.61 -8.60 -2.29
N ARG A 45 10.97 -7.43 -2.23
CA ARG A 45 10.22 -6.94 -1.06
C ARG A 45 9.06 -6.05 -1.47
N THR A 46 7.98 -6.09 -0.70
CA THR A 46 6.88 -5.14 -0.82
C THR A 46 6.97 -4.12 0.31
N VAL A 47 7.06 -2.83 -0.04
CA VAL A 47 6.96 -1.71 0.88
C VAL A 47 5.61 -1.05 0.67
N TRP A 48 4.72 -1.19 1.63
CA TRP A 48 3.32 -0.77 1.54
C TRP A 48 3.09 0.52 2.29
N PHE A 49 3.04 1.64 1.57
CA PHE A 49 2.71 2.94 2.15
C PHE A 49 1.20 3.08 2.28
N THR A 50 0.72 3.33 3.50
CA THR A 50 -0.67 3.65 3.80
C THR A 50 -0.76 5.00 4.52
N GLY A 51 -1.90 5.67 4.42
CA GLY A 51 -2.15 6.99 5.02
C GLY A 51 -3.19 7.79 4.24
N LEU A 52 -3.63 8.93 4.78
CA LEU A 52 -4.63 9.80 4.18
C LEU A 52 -4.21 10.35 2.80
N SER A 53 -5.17 10.82 2.02
CA SER A 53 -4.87 11.62 0.83
C SER A 53 -4.03 12.84 1.24
N GLY A 54 -3.02 13.23 0.46
CA GLY A 54 -2.16 14.37 0.82
C GLY A 54 -1.13 14.08 1.93
N SER A 55 -1.07 12.86 2.50
CA SER A 55 -0.09 12.53 3.56
C SER A 55 1.37 12.46 3.08
N GLY A 56 1.62 12.40 1.77
CA GLY A 56 2.99 12.35 1.23
C GLY A 56 3.44 10.97 0.75
N LYS A 57 2.57 9.95 0.73
CA LYS A 57 2.91 8.57 0.31
C LYS A 57 3.63 8.48 -1.03
N SER A 58 3.06 9.08 -2.07
CA SER A 58 3.64 9.03 -3.43
C SER A 58 4.98 9.73 -3.48
N THR A 59 5.13 10.87 -2.80
CA THR A 59 6.39 11.61 -2.71
C THR A 59 7.48 10.76 -2.06
N LEU A 60 7.16 10.11 -0.92
CA LEU A 60 8.08 9.20 -0.24
C LEU A 60 8.41 7.98 -1.10
N ALA A 61 7.41 7.35 -1.72
CA ALA A 61 7.62 6.17 -2.54
C ALA A 61 8.57 6.46 -3.72
N PHE A 62 8.36 7.56 -4.46
CA PHE A 62 9.24 7.93 -5.58
C PHE A 62 10.66 8.31 -5.11
N ALA A 63 10.80 9.02 -3.98
CA ALA A 63 12.11 9.36 -3.45
C ALA A 63 12.89 8.12 -2.95
N VAL A 64 12.18 7.15 -2.34
CA VAL A 64 12.78 5.86 -1.95
C VAL A 64 13.15 5.02 -3.17
N GLU A 65 12.30 5.00 -4.23
CA GLU A 65 12.62 4.34 -5.49
C GLU A 65 13.92 4.88 -6.11
N GLU A 66 14.02 6.21 -6.23
CA GLU A 66 15.22 6.87 -6.75
C GLU A 66 16.48 6.48 -5.97
N ALA A 67 16.39 6.49 -4.64
CA ALA A 67 17.52 6.14 -3.78
C ALA A 67 17.90 4.65 -3.85
N LEU A 68 16.93 3.74 -4.02
CA LEU A 68 17.16 2.30 -4.23
C LEU A 68 17.82 2.05 -5.58
N VAL A 69 17.30 2.64 -6.65
CA VAL A 69 17.85 2.51 -8.01
C VAL A 69 19.27 3.05 -8.09
N ALA A 70 19.56 4.18 -7.42
CA ALA A 70 20.91 4.72 -7.32
C ALA A 70 21.90 3.78 -6.61
N ARG A 71 21.41 2.86 -5.79
CA ARG A 71 22.19 1.80 -5.11
C ARG A 71 22.28 0.50 -5.91
N GLY A 72 21.70 0.45 -7.12
CA GLY A 72 21.66 -0.75 -7.95
C GLY A 72 20.55 -1.74 -7.58
N VAL A 73 19.58 -1.34 -6.76
CA VAL A 73 18.43 -2.17 -6.37
C VAL A 73 17.30 -1.97 -7.37
N ALA A 74 16.80 -3.06 -7.96
CA ALA A 74 15.66 -3.00 -8.87
C ALA A 74 14.37 -2.72 -8.08
N ALA A 75 13.83 -1.50 -8.23
CA ALA A 75 12.65 -1.02 -7.54
C ALA A 75 11.60 -0.52 -8.53
N TYR A 76 10.31 -0.54 -8.11
CA TYR A 76 9.20 -0.01 -8.91
C TYR A 76 8.07 0.52 -8.02
N VAL A 77 7.56 1.72 -8.34
CA VAL A 77 6.43 2.31 -7.63
C VAL A 77 5.10 1.95 -8.29
N LEU A 78 4.17 1.43 -7.49
CA LEU A 78 2.75 1.32 -7.82
C LEU A 78 2.00 2.45 -7.12
N ASP A 79 1.62 3.48 -7.88
CA ASP A 79 0.87 4.63 -7.38
C ASP A 79 -0.64 4.46 -7.59
N GLY A 80 -1.43 4.89 -6.58
CA GLY A 80 -2.88 4.68 -6.55
C GLY A 80 -3.65 5.35 -7.68
N ASP A 81 -3.17 6.49 -8.19
CA ASP A 81 -3.81 7.14 -9.33
C ASP A 81 -3.37 6.47 -10.64
N ASN A 82 -2.07 6.17 -10.77
CA ASN A 82 -1.52 5.61 -12.00
C ASN A 82 -2.16 4.28 -12.38
N VAL A 83 -2.39 3.37 -11.41
CA VAL A 83 -3.00 2.07 -11.69
C VAL A 83 -4.46 2.17 -12.15
N ARG A 84 -5.14 3.28 -11.82
CA ARG A 84 -6.53 3.52 -12.23
C ARG A 84 -6.67 3.93 -13.69
N PHE A 85 -5.58 4.33 -14.37
CA PHE A 85 -5.60 4.51 -15.82
C PHE A 85 -5.55 3.21 -16.62
N GLY A 86 -5.15 2.10 -15.98
CA GLY A 86 -4.99 0.79 -16.60
C GLY A 86 -5.64 -0.34 -15.81
N LEU A 87 -4.86 -0.97 -14.93
CA LEU A 87 -5.21 -2.18 -14.19
C LEU A 87 -6.58 -2.09 -13.47
N ASN A 88 -6.88 -0.95 -12.85
CA ASN A 88 -8.06 -0.74 -12.03
C ASN A 88 -9.00 0.33 -12.60
N ARG A 89 -9.00 0.53 -13.93
CA ARG A 89 -9.83 1.52 -14.62
C ARG A 89 -11.34 1.26 -14.51
N ASP A 90 -11.71 0.05 -14.20
CA ASP A 90 -13.08 -0.44 -14.03
C ASP A 90 -13.62 -0.22 -12.60
N LEU A 91 -12.78 0.22 -11.65
CA LEU A 91 -13.15 0.42 -10.26
C LEU A 91 -13.42 1.90 -9.95
N GLY A 92 -14.49 2.14 -9.19
CA GLY A 92 -14.82 3.42 -8.57
C GLY A 92 -14.18 3.62 -7.20
N PHE A 93 -14.94 4.27 -6.29
CA PHE A 93 -14.48 4.59 -4.94
C PHE A 93 -15.43 4.09 -3.84
N SER A 94 -16.40 3.22 -4.18
CA SER A 94 -17.22 2.54 -3.17
C SER A 94 -16.34 1.70 -2.23
N ALA A 95 -16.88 1.28 -1.10
CA ALA A 95 -16.16 0.44 -0.16
C ALA A 95 -15.69 -0.88 -0.82
N GLU A 96 -16.55 -1.49 -1.63
CA GLU A 96 -16.28 -2.71 -2.39
C GLU A 96 -15.18 -2.48 -3.44
N ASP A 97 -15.26 -1.39 -4.20
CA ASP A 97 -14.25 -1.03 -5.20
C ASP A 97 -12.88 -0.76 -4.56
N ARG A 98 -12.87 -0.15 -3.36
CA ARG A 98 -11.62 0.07 -2.62
C ARG A 98 -11.00 -1.24 -2.17
N THR A 99 -11.79 -2.16 -1.60
CA THR A 99 -11.33 -3.50 -1.21
C THR A 99 -10.80 -4.28 -2.42
N GLU A 100 -11.52 -4.29 -3.54
CA GLU A 100 -11.07 -4.96 -4.77
C GLU A 100 -9.82 -4.31 -5.36
N ASN A 101 -9.71 -2.96 -5.32
CA ASN A 101 -8.50 -2.25 -5.72
C ASN A 101 -7.29 -2.73 -4.90
N ILE A 102 -7.40 -2.80 -3.58
CA ILE A 102 -6.31 -3.24 -2.70
C ILE A 102 -5.99 -4.71 -2.92
N ARG A 103 -7.00 -5.57 -3.09
CA ARG A 103 -6.79 -6.98 -3.44
C ARG A 103 -5.97 -7.15 -4.72
N ARG A 104 -6.35 -6.46 -5.81
CA ARG A 104 -5.61 -6.53 -7.09
C ARG A 104 -4.17 -6.06 -6.95
N ILE A 105 -3.96 -4.94 -6.25
CA ILE A 105 -2.61 -4.41 -6.03
C ILE A 105 -1.77 -5.36 -5.17
N GLY A 106 -2.37 -5.97 -4.14
CA GLY A 106 -1.69 -6.97 -3.32
C GLY A 106 -1.15 -8.14 -4.14
N GLU A 107 -1.95 -8.67 -5.08
CA GLU A 107 -1.51 -9.73 -5.99
C GLU A 107 -0.38 -9.27 -6.93
N VAL A 108 -0.45 -8.06 -7.46
CA VAL A 108 0.62 -7.49 -8.29
C VAL A 108 1.91 -7.30 -7.48
N CYS A 109 1.81 -6.77 -6.27
CA CYS A 109 2.95 -6.64 -5.36
C CYS A 109 3.62 -7.99 -5.08
N ARG A 110 2.82 -9.04 -4.82
CA ARG A 110 3.33 -10.39 -4.62
C ARG A 110 4.09 -10.91 -5.85
N LEU A 111 3.58 -10.67 -7.06
CA LEU A 111 4.26 -11.08 -8.30
C LEU A 111 5.57 -10.32 -8.49
N PHE A 112 5.63 -9.03 -8.22
CA PHE A 112 6.85 -8.23 -8.31
C PHE A 112 7.88 -8.67 -7.27
N GLN A 113 7.44 -8.91 -6.03
CA GLN A 113 8.27 -9.43 -4.96
C GLN A 113 8.84 -10.82 -5.33
N ASP A 114 8.02 -11.73 -5.88
CA ASP A 114 8.47 -13.03 -6.36
C ASP A 114 9.45 -12.90 -7.54
N ALA A 115 9.29 -11.92 -8.40
CA ALA A 115 10.23 -11.60 -9.48
C ALA A 115 11.57 -11.04 -8.99
N GLY A 116 11.70 -10.73 -7.69
CA GLY A 116 12.91 -10.21 -7.08
C GLY A 116 12.98 -8.68 -6.99
N LEU A 117 11.90 -7.95 -7.34
CA LEU A 117 11.88 -6.50 -7.26
C LEU A 117 11.46 -5.99 -5.87
N VAL A 118 11.98 -4.82 -5.51
CA VAL A 118 11.43 -4.03 -4.40
C VAL A 118 10.27 -3.21 -4.96
N VAL A 119 9.03 -3.56 -4.58
CA VAL A 119 7.84 -2.83 -5.01
C VAL A 119 7.36 -1.89 -3.93
N LEU A 120 7.17 -0.62 -4.30
CA LEU A 120 6.78 0.48 -3.43
C LEU A 120 5.32 0.83 -3.73
N SER A 121 4.39 0.42 -2.89
CA SER A 121 2.96 0.54 -3.12
C SER A 121 2.40 1.76 -2.37
N ALA A 122 1.95 2.80 -3.06
CA ALA A 122 1.48 4.06 -2.47
C ALA A 122 -0.05 4.21 -2.61
N PHE A 123 -0.79 3.71 -1.62
CA PHE A 123 -2.26 3.71 -1.61
C PHE A 123 -2.80 4.21 -0.27
N ILE A 124 -4.01 4.81 -0.27
CA ILE A 124 -4.71 5.13 0.99
C ILE A 124 -4.94 3.84 1.78
N SER A 125 -5.41 2.77 1.12
CA SER A 125 -5.70 1.45 1.71
C SER A 125 -6.41 1.58 3.08
N PRO A 126 -7.66 2.10 3.10
CA PRO A 126 -8.27 2.63 4.32
C PRO A 126 -8.63 1.55 5.34
N TYR A 127 -8.83 0.31 4.94
CA TYR A 127 -9.29 -0.77 5.80
C TYR A 127 -8.13 -1.65 6.26
N ARG A 128 -8.04 -1.91 7.58
CA ARG A 128 -7.00 -2.80 8.15
C ARG A 128 -7.11 -4.21 7.59
N ALA A 129 -8.32 -4.75 7.52
CA ALA A 129 -8.56 -6.10 7.00
C ALA A 129 -8.00 -6.30 5.58
N ASP A 130 -8.11 -5.28 4.71
CA ASP A 130 -7.57 -5.34 3.36
C ASP A 130 -6.03 -5.37 3.38
N ARG A 131 -5.39 -4.55 4.23
CA ARG A 131 -3.92 -4.53 4.38
C ARG A 131 -3.40 -5.83 4.98
N ASP A 132 -4.08 -6.38 5.99
CA ASP A 132 -3.76 -7.67 6.60
C ASP A 132 -3.87 -8.81 5.59
N ALA A 133 -4.91 -8.79 4.75
CA ALA A 133 -5.08 -9.77 3.66
C ALA A 133 -3.92 -9.68 2.64
N VAL A 134 -3.48 -8.47 2.29
CA VAL A 134 -2.31 -8.28 1.41
C VAL A 134 -1.03 -8.78 2.09
N ARG A 135 -0.80 -8.45 3.36
CA ARG A 135 0.36 -8.95 4.12
C ARG A 135 0.41 -10.48 4.09
N ALA A 136 -0.72 -11.14 4.26
CA ALA A 136 -0.82 -12.61 4.27
C ALA A 136 -0.47 -13.27 2.92
N LEU A 137 -0.43 -12.53 1.81
CA LEU A 137 0.02 -13.03 0.50
C LEU A 137 1.56 -13.18 0.42
N HIS A 138 2.29 -12.54 1.32
CA HIS A 138 3.75 -12.43 1.25
C HIS A 138 4.43 -13.39 2.23
N PRO A 139 5.63 -13.90 1.89
CA PRO A 139 6.47 -14.61 2.85
C PRO A 139 6.81 -13.73 4.06
N GLU A 140 7.11 -14.35 5.18
CA GLU A 140 7.56 -13.66 6.38
C GLU A 140 8.79 -12.77 6.08
N GLY A 141 8.72 -11.50 6.53
CA GLY A 141 9.76 -10.50 6.31
C GLY A 141 9.81 -9.87 4.91
N ALA A 142 8.98 -10.34 3.96
CA ALA A 142 8.94 -9.77 2.60
C ALA A 142 7.93 -8.63 2.42
N PHE A 143 7.14 -8.31 3.45
CA PHE A 143 6.17 -7.21 3.45
C PHE A 143 6.49 -6.25 4.59
N VAL A 144 6.57 -4.96 4.27
CA VAL A 144 6.82 -3.87 5.21
C VAL A 144 5.71 -2.84 5.08
N GLU A 145 4.89 -2.69 6.11
CA GLU A 145 3.84 -1.66 6.18
C GLU A 145 4.42 -0.37 6.73
N VAL A 146 4.40 0.68 5.92
CA VAL A 146 4.82 2.03 6.29
C VAL A 146 3.60 2.91 6.46
N PHE A 147 3.29 3.27 7.69
CA PHE A 147 2.24 4.23 7.99
C PHE A 147 2.79 5.65 7.87
N VAL A 148 2.27 6.39 6.88
CA VAL A 148 2.59 7.81 6.70
C VAL A 148 1.61 8.61 7.55
N ASP A 149 2.00 8.84 8.81
CA ASP A 149 1.20 9.53 9.81
C ASP A 149 1.32 11.04 9.62
N THR A 150 0.26 11.60 9.08
CA THR A 150 0.15 13.04 8.83
C THR A 150 -1.18 13.52 9.39
N PRO A 151 -1.19 14.55 10.24
CA PRO A 151 -2.43 15.13 10.74
C PRO A 151 -3.40 15.49 9.62
N LEU A 152 -4.70 15.22 9.85
CA LEU A 152 -5.74 15.47 8.85
C LEU A 152 -5.75 16.94 8.41
N GLU A 153 -5.59 17.86 9.33
CA GLU A 153 -5.55 19.31 9.09
C GLU A 153 -4.44 19.68 8.11
N LEU A 154 -3.26 19.05 8.23
CA LEU A 154 -2.15 19.27 7.32
C LEU A 154 -2.40 18.64 5.95
N CYS A 155 -3.08 17.49 5.90
CA CYS A 155 -3.49 16.89 4.64
C CYS A 155 -4.52 17.78 3.90
N GLU A 156 -5.46 18.39 4.64
CA GLU A 156 -6.43 19.35 4.12
C GLU A 156 -5.76 20.64 3.65
N GLU A 157 -4.79 21.18 4.41
CA GLU A 157 -4.04 22.37 4.02
C GLU A 157 -3.24 22.14 2.73
N ARG A 158 -2.62 20.98 2.60
CA ARG A 158 -1.88 20.61 1.38
C ARG A 158 -2.79 20.49 0.17
N ASP A 159 -3.93 19.83 0.31
CA ASP A 159 -4.99 19.53 -0.69
C ASP A 159 -4.57 19.66 -2.17
N VAL A 160 -3.45 19.06 -2.54
CA VAL A 160 -2.76 19.21 -3.83
C VAL A 160 -3.67 18.98 -5.04
N LYS A 161 -4.75 18.20 -4.84
CA LYS A 161 -5.72 17.82 -5.89
C LYS A 161 -7.08 18.52 -5.73
N GLY A 162 -7.28 19.38 -4.74
CA GLY A 162 -8.55 20.00 -4.41
C GLY A 162 -9.64 19.02 -3.96
N LEU A 163 -9.25 17.81 -3.52
CA LEU A 163 -10.20 16.74 -3.16
C LEU A 163 -10.84 16.98 -1.80
N TYR A 164 -10.10 17.54 -0.83
CA TYR A 164 -10.65 17.89 0.48
C TYR A 164 -11.70 18.98 0.40
N ALA A 165 -11.43 20.05 -0.36
CA ALA A 165 -12.39 21.13 -0.58
C ALA A 165 -13.70 20.57 -1.19
N ARG A 166 -13.61 19.68 -2.17
CA ARG A 166 -14.75 19.02 -2.80
C ARG A 166 -15.48 18.07 -1.87
N ALA A 167 -14.76 17.31 -1.03
CA ALA A 167 -15.36 16.44 -0.04
C ALA A 167 -16.12 17.23 1.04
N ARG A 168 -15.55 18.33 1.52
CA ARG A 168 -16.21 19.26 2.46
C ARG A 168 -17.43 19.94 1.87
N ALA A 169 -17.42 20.23 0.56
CA ALA A 169 -18.58 20.75 -0.18
C ALA A 169 -19.67 19.67 -0.44
N GLY A 170 -19.43 18.40 -0.11
CA GLY A 170 -20.35 17.30 -0.35
C GLY A 170 -20.37 16.79 -1.80
N GLU A 171 -19.43 17.25 -2.65
CA GLU A 171 -19.30 16.80 -4.04
C GLU A 171 -18.69 15.38 -4.13
N ILE A 172 -17.91 14.97 -3.12
CA ILE A 172 -17.35 13.64 -2.98
C ILE A 172 -17.94 13.02 -1.72
N THR A 173 -18.74 11.96 -1.87
CA THR A 173 -19.53 11.37 -0.78
C THR A 173 -18.77 10.33 0.03
N GLU A 174 -17.73 9.71 -0.53
CA GLU A 174 -16.97 8.63 0.10
C GLU A 174 -15.47 8.96 0.11
N PHE A 175 -15.08 9.97 0.90
CA PHE A 175 -13.70 10.42 0.98
C PHE A 175 -13.08 10.00 2.31
N SER A 176 -12.02 9.19 2.25
CA SER A 176 -11.34 8.65 3.44
C SER A 176 -10.80 9.75 4.36
N GLY A 177 -11.17 9.68 5.63
CA GLY A 177 -10.84 10.68 6.65
C GLY A 177 -11.83 11.83 6.78
N ILE A 178 -12.82 11.97 5.88
CA ILE A 178 -13.88 13.00 5.95
C ILE A 178 -15.25 12.34 6.06
N SER A 179 -15.72 11.67 5.02
CA SER A 179 -17.04 11.03 4.94
C SER A 179 -16.99 9.50 4.86
N ALA A 180 -15.80 8.94 4.72
CA ALA A 180 -15.52 7.51 4.81
C ALA A 180 -14.39 7.25 5.81
N PRO A 181 -14.35 6.08 6.46
CA PRO A 181 -13.34 5.77 7.47
C PRO A 181 -11.93 5.64 6.84
N TYR A 182 -10.94 5.94 7.66
CA TYR A 182 -9.56 5.48 7.52
C TYR A 182 -9.14 4.82 8.82
N GLU A 183 -8.84 3.55 8.77
CA GLU A 183 -8.42 2.75 9.91
C GLU A 183 -6.89 2.74 9.98
N ALA A 184 -6.31 3.57 10.83
CA ALA A 184 -4.86 3.60 11.04
C ALA A 184 -4.35 2.21 11.44
N PRO A 185 -3.16 1.78 10.97
CA PRO A 185 -2.55 0.52 11.42
C PRO A 185 -2.39 0.48 12.94
N GLU A 186 -2.62 -0.68 13.56
CA GLU A 186 -2.39 -0.86 15.00
C GLU A 186 -0.93 -1.16 15.32
N ALA A 187 -0.26 -1.88 14.41
CA ALA A 187 1.13 -2.27 14.55
C ALA A 187 1.83 -2.25 13.17
N PRO A 188 2.03 -1.07 12.57
CA PRO A 188 2.79 -0.97 11.33
C PRO A 188 4.26 -1.36 11.59
N ASP A 189 4.94 -1.87 10.57
CA ASP A 189 6.37 -2.15 10.68
C ASP A 189 7.17 -0.85 10.88
N MET A 190 6.66 0.26 10.32
CA MET A 190 7.25 1.59 10.46
C MET A 190 6.18 2.69 10.42
N THR A 191 6.35 3.70 11.27
CA THR A 191 5.59 4.96 11.18
C THR A 191 6.51 6.10 10.75
N VAL A 192 6.08 6.86 9.76
CA VAL A 192 6.81 8.03 9.23
C VAL A 192 6.00 9.30 9.47
N ASP A 193 6.57 10.23 10.17
CA ASP A 193 6.04 11.59 10.32
C ASP A 193 6.44 12.43 9.10
N SER A 194 5.50 12.70 8.21
CA SER A 194 5.74 13.45 6.97
C SER A 194 5.87 14.97 7.17
N THR A 195 5.89 15.45 8.39
CA THR A 195 6.23 16.84 8.72
C THR A 195 7.74 17.05 8.78
N ARG A 196 8.52 15.97 8.91
CA ARG A 196 9.98 16.00 8.88
C ARG A 196 10.51 16.19 7.46
N PRO A 197 11.78 16.62 7.31
CA PRO A 197 12.44 16.71 6.00
C PRO A 197 12.35 15.39 5.22
N LEU A 198 12.11 15.50 3.91
CA LEU A 198 11.92 14.33 3.03
C LEU A 198 13.13 13.38 3.09
N GLU A 199 14.35 13.95 3.09
CA GLU A 199 15.60 13.18 3.12
C GLU A 199 15.74 12.34 4.39
N GLU A 200 15.29 12.86 5.53
CA GLU A 200 15.31 12.13 6.80
C GLU A 200 14.31 10.97 6.79
N CYS A 201 13.10 11.21 6.25
CA CYS A 201 12.09 10.17 6.10
C CYS A 201 12.56 9.07 5.16
N VAL A 202 13.15 9.43 4.03
CA VAL A 202 13.71 8.48 3.05
C VAL A 202 14.86 7.67 3.67
N ALA A 203 15.79 8.31 4.38
CA ALA A 203 16.89 7.60 5.04
C ALA A 203 16.39 6.57 6.04
N ALA A 204 15.41 6.92 6.88
CA ALA A 204 14.82 6.01 7.85
C ALA A 204 14.10 4.83 7.18
N ILE A 205 13.37 5.06 6.06
CA ILE A 205 12.72 3.99 5.31
C ILE A 205 13.78 3.06 4.70
N LEU A 206 14.83 3.60 4.11
CA LEU A 206 15.91 2.80 3.51
C LEU A 206 16.62 1.93 4.53
N GLU A 207 16.90 2.44 5.74
CA GLU A 207 17.48 1.65 6.83
C GLU A 207 16.59 0.46 7.23
N HIS A 208 15.26 0.68 7.24
CA HIS A 208 14.31 -0.36 7.59
C HIS A 208 14.11 -1.37 6.45
N VAL A 209 14.13 -0.92 5.20
CA VAL A 209 13.93 -1.74 4.00
C VAL A 209 15.21 -2.48 3.60
N ALA A 210 16.38 -1.89 3.80
CA ALA A 210 17.69 -2.49 3.54
C ALA A 210 18.09 -3.51 4.62
N GLY A 211 17.19 -4.43 5.00
CA GLY A 211 17.54 -5.61 5.78
C GLY A 211 18.53 -6.51 5.03
N PRO A 212 19.08 -7.56 5.68
CA PRO A 212 20.05 -8.43 5.06
C PRO A 212 19.50 -9.03 3.76
N GLY A 213 20.05 -8.57 2.62
CA GLY A 213 19.67 -9.01 1.27
C GLY A 213 19.02 -7.95 0.37
N VAL A 214 18.99 -6.67 0.76
CA VAL A 214 18.65 -5.50 -0.11
C VAL A 214 19.81 -4.52 -0.10
#